data_c30fa017d7e414ba8b10dd8d2f5d6147
#
_entry.id   c30fa017d7e414ba8b10dd8d2f5d6147
#
_cell.length_a   1.000
_cell.length_b   1.000
_cell.length_c   1.000
_cell.angle_alpha   90.00
_cell.angle_beta   90.00
_cell.angle_gamma   90.00
#
_symmetry.space_group_name_H-M   'P 1'
#
loop_
_entity.id
_entity.type
_entity.pdbx_description
1 polymer ?
#
loop_
_entity_poly.entity_id
_entity_poly.type
_entity_poly.pdbx_seq_one_letter_code
_entity_poly.pdbx_strand_id
1 'polypeptide(L)'
;VITLSEATSQAQVRDEFEFADLDLAISNPMSDSYAEYRCDYELWEVESGLFLYIGVNALWSEFFKDGRNDELRKALTYAIDRQAIIDAYYRGRAYPSTLPTSPGSPYYSESLASRYEYDPLRFVSAIQNMYVPKNDKGEAKKLLLLVNCDDSARLRTARYLAKQLTELGLETGTLEYGGSTGTTYEQVLRAGSYDIYLGQTKLSATYDLSQFFKGYGNLGWGGIADNTLLNMCKEALANSGNYYNLNKMVADDGKIVPVLFGYYEVYAERGQLLDLTPSRDNVFFY
;
A
#
# COMPACT_ATOMS: atom_id res chain seq x y z
N VAL A 1 26.12 11.43 23.56
CA VAL A 1 24.84 11.95 24.10
C VAL A 1 23.97 12.30 22.91
N ILE A 2 22.73 11.81 22.89
CA ILE A 2 21.73 12.15 21.88
C ILE A 2 20.84 13.24 22.47
N THR A 3 20.73 14.37 21.76
CA THR A 3 19.82 15.47 22.10
C THR A 3 18.70 15.49 21.09
N LEU A 4 17.45 15.56 21.55
CA LEU A 4 16.28 15.66 20.68
C LEU A 4 15.84 17.11 20.61
N SER A 5 15.70 17.64 19.40
CA SER A 5 15.12 18.95 19.12
C SER A 5 13.67 18.82 18.69
N GLU A 6 12.82 19.73 19.10
CA GLU A 6 11.43 19.80 18.68
C GLU A 6 11.33 20.68 17.44
N ALA A 7 10.67 20.18 16.41
CA ALA A 7 10.38 20.94 15.19
C ALA A 7 8.87 20.91 14.89
N THR A 8 8.34 22.02 14.41
CA THR A 8 6.91 22.18 14.11
C THR A 8 6.53 21.81 12.66
N SER A 9 7.53 21.64 11.78
CA SER A 9 7.30 21.31 10.38
C SER A 9 8.53 20.63 9.75
N GLN A 10 8.32 19.88 8.66
CA GLN A 10 9.41 19.31 7.87
C GLN A 10 10.33 20.38 7.26
N ALA A 11 9.78 21.55 6.93
CA ALA A 11 10.58 22.66 6.43
C ALA A 11 11.54 23.18 7.50
N GLN A 12 11.11 23.26 8.77
CA GLN A 12 11.98 23.63 9.89
C GLN A 12 13.08 22.58 10.10
N VAL A 13 12.74 21.29 10.09
CA VAL A 13 13.76 20.20 10.20
C VAL A 13 14.80 20.32 9.10
N ARG A 14 14.38 20.56 7.86
CA ARG A 14 15.30 20.78 6.74
C ARG A 14 16.21 21.98 7.00
N ASP A 15 15.64 23.13 7.35
CA ASP A 15 16.38 24.36 7.52
C ASP A 15 17.42 24.21 8.65
N GLU A 16 17.04 23.64 9.81
CA GLU A 16 17.95 23.36 10.92
C GLU A 16 19.06 22.37 10.54
N PHE A 17 18.76 21.35 9.72
CA PHE A 17 19.77 20.43 9.21
C PHE A 17 20.72 21.12 8.20
N GLU A 18 20.19 21.93 7.28
CA GLU A 18 21.00 22.67 6.30
C GLU A 18 21.92 23.73 6.94
N PHE A 19 21.55 24.24 8.14
CA PHE A 19 22.38 25.16 8.93
C PHE A 19 23.31 24.46 9.94
N ALA A 20 23.37 23.13 9.92
CA ALA A 20 24.16 22.30 10.84
C ALA A 20 23.76 22.47 12.33
N ASP A 21 22.50 22.79 12.59
CA ASP A 21 21.93 22.79 13.93
C ASP A 21 21.44 21.38 14.33
N LEU A 22 21.31 20.46 13.35
CA LEU A 22 20.97 19.06 13.53
C LEU A 22 21.99 18.15 12.80
N ASP A 23 22.56 17.19 13.51
CA ASP A 23 23.47 16.18 12.95
C ASP A 23 22.74 15.08 12.20
N LEU A 24 21.45 14.85 12.51
CA LEU A 24 20.62 13.79 11.92
C LEU A 24 19.16 14.26 11.79
N ALA A 25 18.59 14.00 10.62
CA ALA A 25 17.19 14.27 10.33
C ALA A 25 16.50 13.03 9.74
N ILE A 26 15.20 12.86 10.05
CA ILE A 26 14.37 11.79 9.48
C ILE A 26 13.26 12.45 8.68
N SER A 27 13.11 12.02 7.44
CA SER A 27 12.07 12.51 6.54
C SER A 27 11.19 11.38 6.01
N ASN A 28 9.91 11.69 5.80
CA ASN A 28 8.99 10.79 5.11
C ASN A 28 8.77 11.28 3.66
N PRO A 29 9.40 10.66 2.66
CA PRO A 29 9.28 11.11 1.28
C PRO A 29 7.87 10.94 0.68
N MET A 30 7.01 10.14 1.32
CA MET A 30 5.61 9.97 0.92
C MET A 30 4.69 11.08 1.45
N SER A 31 5.18 11.94 2.37
CA SER A 31 4.40 13.04 2.94
C SER A 31 4.24 14.18 1.94
N ASP A 32 3.06 14.83 1.95
CA ASP A 32 2.83 16.06 1.19
C ASP A 32 3.71 17.22 1.69
N SER A 33 4.13 17.18 2.95
CA SER A 33 5.04 18.16 3.57
C SER A 33 6.51 17.87 3.35
N TYR A 34 6.86 16.86 2.53
CA TYR A 34 8.25 16.53 2.24
C TYR A 34 9.00 17.73 1.66
N ALA A 35 10.21 17.98 2.19
CA ALA A 35 11.11 19.02 1.72
C ALA A 35 12.45 18.40 1.29
N GLU A 36 12.96 18.79 0.12
CA GLU A 36 14.27 18.36 -0.37
C GLU A 36 15.39 19.10 0.35
N TYR A 37 16.46 18.38 0.69
CA TYR A 37 17.67 18.91 1.32
C TYR A 37 18.66 19.39 0.24
N ARG A 38 19.34 20.52 0.48
CA ARG A 38 20.24 21.18 -0.48
C ARG A 38 21.69 21.23 -0.02
N CYS A 39 21.96 20.82 1.20
CA CYS A 39 23.31 20.69 1.75
C CYS A 39 23.96 19.36 1.35
N ASP A 40 25.22 19.16 1.72
CA ASP A 40 25.92 17.90 1.56
C ASP A 40 25.55 16.95 2.72
N TYR A 41 25.13 15.72 2.41
CA TYR A 41 24.66 14.76 3.40
C TYR A 41 25.01 13.32 3.02
N GLU A 42 24.89 12.44 4.01
CA GLU A 42 24.76 10.99 3.83
C GLU A 42 23.31 10.61 3.97
N LEU A 43 22.86 9.65 3.14
CA LEU A 43 21.46 9.23 3.05
C LEU A 43 21.32 7.73 3.22
N TRP A 44 20.38 7.33 4.08
CA TRP A 44 19.93 5.94 4.18
C TRP A 44 18.41 5.88 3.94
N GLU A 45 18.02 4.93 3.11
CA GLU A 45 16.62 4.56 2.95
C GLU A 45 16.30 3.44 3.94
N VAL A 46 15.37 3.70 4.85
CA VAL A 46 14.99 2.77 5.90
C VAL A 46 13.54 2.37 5.72
N GLU A 47 13.30 1.09 5.51
CA GLU A 47 11.96 0.58 5.33
C GLU A 47 11.04 0.97 6.50
N SER A 48 9.90 1.58 6.21
CA SER A 48 8.96 2.06 7.23
C SER A 48 7.89 1.04 7.62
N GLY A 49 7.71 0.00 6.82
CA GLY A 49 6.59 -0.94 6.89
C GLY A 49 5.25 -0.33 6.44
N LEU A 50 5.25 0.88 5.94
CA LEU A 50 4.04 1.49 5.38
C LEU A 50 3.64 0.75 4.11
N PHE A 51 2.47 0.13 4.14
CA PHE A 51 1.95 -0.75 3.09
C PHE A 51 0.70 -0.13 2.46
N LEU A 52 0.76 0.19 1.17
CA LEU A 52 -0.36 0.62 0.35
C LEU A 52 -0.87 -0.57 -0.46
N TYR A 53 -2.18 -0.81 -0.42
CA TYR A 53 -2.80 -1.96 -1.05
C TYR A 53 -4.22 -1.66 -1.54
N ILE A 54 -4.72 -2.45 -2.48
CA ILE A 54 -6.12 -2.50 -2.82
C ILE A 54 -6.75 -3.67 -2.07
N GLY A 55 -7.83 -3.42 -1.34
CA GLY A 55 -8.67 -4.44 -0.75
C GLY A 55 -9.94 -4.64 -1.57
N VAL A 56 -10.35 -5.90 -1.77
CA VAL A 56 -11.53 -6.24 -2.55
C VAL A 56 -12.69 -6.58 -1.63
N ASN A 57 -13.85 -5.97 -1.86
CA ASN A 57 -15.09 -6.26 -1.14
C ASN A 57 -15.77 -7.51 -1.73
N ALA A 58 -15.36 -8.67 -1.28
CA ALA A 58 -15.91 -9.94 -1.71
C ALA A 58 -17.26 -10.31 -1.01
N LEU A 59 -17.66 -9.53 0.01
CA LEU A 59 -18.85 -9.83 0.80
C LEU A 59 -20.11 -9.11 0.30
N TRP A 60 -20.00 -7.82 -0.03
CA TRP A 60 -21.17 -7.00 -0.36
C TRP A 60 -21.17 -6.45 -1.79
N SER A 61 -19.98 -6.39 -2.44
CA SER A 61 -19.91 -5.89 -3.81
C SER A 61 -20.73 -6.74 -4.78
N GLU A 62 -21.52 -6.10 -5.60
CA GLU A 62 -22.24 -6.80 -6.66
C GLU A 62 -21.32 -7.38 -7.72
N PHE A 63 -20.11 -6.86 -7.86
CA PHE A 63 -19.09 -7.40 -8.74
C PHE A 63 -18.45 -8.68 -8.19
N PHE A 64 -18.27 -8.81 -6.85
CA PHE A 64 -17.40 -9.84 -6.28
C PHE A 64 -18.09 -10.80 -5.31
N LYS A 65 -19.30 -10.47 -4.80
CA LYS A 65 -20.00 -11.34 -3.86
C LYS A 65 -20.32 -12.72 -4.46
N ASP A 66 -20.40 -13.71 -3.60
CA ASP A 66 -20.76 -15.09 -3.95
C ASP A 66 -19.79 -15.73 -4.97
N GLY A 67 -18.51 -15.32 -4.97
CA GLY A 67 -17.48 -15.81 -5.90
C GLY A 67 -17.62 -15.29 -7.32
N ARG A 68 -18.42 -14.24 -7.54
CA ARG A 68 -18.51 -13.60 -8.86
C ARG A 68 -17.17 -12.97 -9.25
N ASN A 69 -16.88 -13.04 -10.55
CA ASN A 69 -15.70 -12.41 -11.12
C ASN A 69 -14.38 -12.76 -10.39
N ASP A 70 -14.23 -13.99 -9.90
CA ASP A 70 -13.00 -14.43 -9.23
C ASP A 70 -11.76 -14.23 -10.11
N GLU A 71 -11.90 -14.43 -11.43
CA GLU A 71 -10.78 -14.20 -12.37
C GLU A 71 -10.44 -12.70 -12.48
N LEU A 72 -11.43 -11.80 -12.48
CA LEU A 72 -11.19 -10.35 -12.38
C LEU A 72 -10.45 -10.01 -11.08
N ARG A 73 -10.92 -10.54 -9.94
CA ARG A 73 -10.32 -10.28 -8.63
C ARG A 73 -8.84 -10.68 -8.60
N LYS A 74 -8.53 -11.88 -9.06
CA LYS A 74 -7.15 -12.38 -9.16
C LYS A 74 -6.30 -11.62 -10.17
N ALA A 75 -6.93 -11.08 -11.21
CA ALA A 75 -6.24 -10.35 -12.26
C ALA A 75 -5.96 -8.87 -11.94
N LEU A 76 -6.57 -8.28 -10.92
CA LEU A 76 -6.38 -6.87 -10.56
C LEU A 76 -4.89 -6.50 -10.42
N THR A 77 -4.06 -7.41 -9.91
CA THR A 77 -2.62 -7.17 -9.76
C THR A 77 -1.92 -6.84 -11.08
N TYR A 78 -2.39 -7.41 -12.19
CA TYR A 78 -1.81 -7.22 -13.53
C TYR A 78 -2.21 -5.89 -14.18
N ALA A 79 -3.24 -5.23 -13.66
CA ALA A 79 -3.68 -3.92 -14.13
C ALA A 79 -2.89 -2.76 -13.52
N ILE A 80 -2.04 -2.99 -12.51
CA ILE A 80 -1.43 -1.93 -11.70
C ILE A 80 0.02 -1.70 -12.16
N ASP A 81 0.25 -0.58 -12.84
CA ASP A 81 1.61 -0.08 -13.10
C ASP A 81 2.15 0.64 -11.86
N ARG A 82 2.78 -0.15 -10.99
CA ARG A 82 3.29 0.30 -9.69
C ARG A 82 4.39 1.34 -9.82
N GLN A 83 5.28 1.15 -10.81
CA GLN A 83 6.38 2.08 -11.03
C GLN A 83 5.86 3.43 -11.50
N ALA A 84 4.92 3.46 -12.45
CA ALA A 84 4.30 4.71 -12.90
C ALA A 84 3.58 5.45 -11.76
N ILE A 85 2.93 4.73 -10.83
CA ILE A 85 2.32 5.31 -9.63
C ILE A 85 3.38 5.94 -8.74
N ILE A 86 4.48 5.24 -8.48
CA ILE A 86 5.56 5.70 -7.60
C ILE A 86 6.22 6.94 -8.19
N ASP A 87 6.55 6.94 -9.47
CA ASP A 87 7.20 8.05 -10.14
C ASP A 87 6.31 9.30 -10.17
N ALA A 88 5.01 9.11 -10.47
CA ALA A 88 4.08 10.23 -10.60
C ALA A 88 3.65 10.84 -9.26
N TYR A 89 3.47 10.03 -8.20
CA TYR A 89 2.80 10.48 -6.96
C TYR A 89 3.64 10.36 -5.70
N TYR A 90 4.73 9.59 -5.73
CA TYR A 90 5.62 9.36 -4.60
C TYR A 90 7.08 9.77 -4.91
N ARG A 91 7.29 10.58 -5.94
CA ARG A 91 8.61 11.15 -6.32
C ARG A 91 9.69 10.10 -6.63
N GLY A 92 9.28 8.89 -7.04
CA GLY A 92 10.19 7.75 -7.19
C GLY A 92 10.64 7.14 -5.85
N ARG A 93 10.06 7.54 -4.72
CA ARG A 93 10.57 7.26 -3.36
C ARG A 93 9.67 6.30 -2.59
N ALA A 94 9.45 5.12 -3.17
CA ALA A 94 8.80 3.98 -2.57
C ALA A 94 9.25 2.71 -3.28
N TYR A 95 9.02 1.55 -2.68
CA TYR A 95 9.30 0.26 -3.31
C TYR A 95 8.03 -0.33 -3.93
N PRO A 96 7.99 -0.60 -5.25
CA PRO A 96 6.88 -1.31 -5.86
C PRO A 96 6.82 -2.73 -5.28
N SER A 97 5.64 -3.21 -4.92
CA SER A 97 5.51 -4.58 -4.45
C SER A 97 4.26 -5.25 -4.97
N THR A 98 4.43 -6.48 -5.45
CA THR A 98 3.35 -7.39 -5.84
C THR A 98 3.02 -8.41 -4.75
N LEU A 99 3.83 -8.45 -3.69
CA LEU A 99 3.66 -9.32 -2.52
C LEU A 99 3.38 -8.47 -1.27
N PRO A 100 2.72 -9.04 -0.24
CA PRO A 100 2.46 -8.33 1.02
C PRO A 100 3.68 -8.29 1.96
N THR A 101 4.87 -8.41 1.40
CA THR A 101 6.17 -8.20 2.04
C THR A 101 6.99 -7.23 1.21
N SER A 102 7.80 -6.39 1.85
CA SER A 102 8.63 -5.41 1.15
C SER A 102 9.80 -6.07 0.41
N PRO A 103 10.21 -5.53 -0.74
CA PRO A 103 11.39 -6.02 -1.48
C PRO A 103 12.68 -6.04 -0.66
N GLY A 104 12.84 -5.16 0.34
CA GLY A 104 13.99 -5.17 1.26
C GLY A 104 13.92 -6.22 2.37
N SER A 105 12.82 -6.96 2.49
CA SER A 105 12.61 -7.95 3.54
C SER A 105 13.28 -9.29 3.22
N PRO A 106 13.85 -9.99 4.23
CA PRO A 106 14.34 -11.36 4.04
C PRO A 106 13.23 -12.37 3.70
N TYR A 107 11.98 -11.98 3.82
CA TYR A 107 10.80 -12.81 3.50
C TYR A 107 10.27 -12.58 2.08
N TYR A 108 10.88 -11.67 1.33
CA TYR A 108 10.49 -11.40 -0.05
C TYR A 108 11.09 -12.42 -1.01
N SER A 109 10.32 -12.80 -2.01
CA SER A 109 10.79 -13.68 -3.09
C SER A 109 10.59 -13.00 -4.43
N GLU A 110 11.66 -12.54 -5.06
CA GLU A 110 11.63 -11.87 -6.35
C GLU A 110 11.06 -12.79 -7.45
N SER A 111 11.43 -14.08 -7.43
CA SER A 111 10.91 -15.07 -8.37
C SER A 111 9.42 -15.35 -8.23
N LEU A 112 8.85 -15.12 -7.05
CA LEU A 112 7.41 -15.15 -6.83
C LEU A 112 6.77 -13.83 -7.26
N ALA A 113 7.35 -12.70 -6.89
CA ALA A 113 6.86 -11.37 -7.18
C ALA A 113 6.70 -11.10 -8.68
N SER A 114 7.68 -11.55 -9.48
CA SER A 114 7.67 -11.40 -10.94
C SER A 114 6.48 -12.06 -11.64
N ARG A 115 5.80 -13.00 -10.99
CA ARG A 115 4.60 -13.65 -11.54
C ARG A 115 3.35 -12.77 -11.51
N TYR A 116 3.37 -11.71 -10.71
CA TYR A 116 2.24 -10.81 -10.46
C TYR A 116 2.53 -9.37 -10.89
N GLU A 117 3.55 -9.16 -11.70
CA GLU A 117 3.89 -7.86 -12.27
C GLU A 117 2.82 -7.34 -13.23
N TYR A 118 2.94 -6.07 -13.59
CA TYR A 118 2.06 -5.39 -14.52
C TYR A 118 2.04 -6.11 -15.88
N ASP A 119 0.88 -6.60 -16.25
CA ASP A 119 0.61 -7.29 -17.54
C ASP A 119 -0.81 -6.93 -18.01
N PRO A 120 -0.98 -5.80 -18.68
CA PRO A 120 -2.29 -5.32 -19.11
C PRO A 120 -3.00 -6.29 -20.06
N LEU A 121 -2.27 -7.06 -20.86
CA LEU A 121 -2.89 -8.04 -21.77
C LEU A 121 -3.51 -9.20 -20.99
N ARG A 122 -2.85 -9.66 -19.95
CA ARG A 122 -3.37 -10.68 -19.04
C ARG A 122 -4.60 -10.20 -18.31
N PHE A 123 -4.60 -8.95 -17.82
CA PHE A 123 -5.78 -8.34 -17.22
C PHE A 123 -6.94 -8.26 -18.19
N VAL A 124 -6.74 -7.70 -19.39
CA VAL A 124 -7.78 -7.55 -20.40
C VAL A 124 -8.37 -8.92 -20.79
N SER A 125 -7.53 -9.95 -20.91
CA SER A 125 -8.00 -11.31 -21.16
C SER A 125 -8.90 -11.84 -20.04
N ALA A 126 -8.57 -11.58 -18.80
CA ALA A 126 -9.35 -12.04 -17.63
C ALA A 126 -10.74 -11.38 -17.54
N ILE A 127 -10.88 -10.13 -18.00
CA ILE A 127 -12.16 -9.41 -17.91
C ILE A 127 -13.09 -9.62 -19.12
N GLN A 128 -12.67 -10.31 -20.18
CA GLN A 128 -13.47 -10.47 -21.41
C GLN A 128 -14.88 -11.03 -21.16
N ASN A 129 -15.03 -11.93 -20.20
CA ASN A 129 -16.28 -12.60 -19.88
C ASN A 129 -16.77 -12.24 -18.46
N MET A 130 -16.33 -11.09 -17.90
CA MET A 130 -16.76 -10.70 -16.56
C MET A 130 -18.24 -10.40 -16.53
N TYR A 131 -18.86 -10.68 -15.40
CA TYR A 131 -20.22 -10.20 -15.09
C TYR A 131 -20.17 -8.72 -14.72
N VAL A 132 -20.95 -7.90 -15.40
CA VAL A 132 -21.13 -6.47 -15.06
C VAL A 132 -22.51 -6.28 -14.48
N PRO A 133 -22.63 -5.86 -13.20
CA PRO A 133 -23.91 -5.55 -12.58
C PRO A 133 -24.62 -4.43 -13.34
N LYS A 134 -25.95 -4.42 -13.28
CA LYS A 134 -26.77 -3.36 -13.88
C LYS A 134 -27.57 -2.63 -12.80
N ASN A 135 -27.81 -1.34 -13.04
CA ASN A 135 -28.71 -0.54 -12.22
C ASN A 135 -30.19 -0.81 -12.58
N ASP A 136 -31.10 -0.18 -11.86
CA ASP A 136 -32.56 -0.35 -12.06
C ASP A 136 -33.05 0.08 -13.45
N LYS A 137 -32.25 0.85 -14.18
CA LYS A 137 -32.50 1.27 -15.56
C LYS A 137 -31.93 0.30 -16.60
N GLY A 138 -31.25 -0.77 -16.16
CA GLY A 138 -30.58 -1.73 -17.03
C GLY A 138 -29.20 -1.29 -17.54
N GLU A 139 -28.66 -0.16 -17.08
CA GLU A 139 -27.35 0.34 -17.47
C GLU A 139 -26.24 -0.36 -16.66
N ALA A 140 -25.11 -0.61 -17.29
CA ALA A 140 -23.92 -1.19 -16.64
C ALA A 140 -23.45 -0.30 -15.49
N LYS A 141 -23.19 -0.89 -14.33
CA LYS A 141 -22.58 -0.20 -13.19
C LYS A 141 -21.08 -0.07 -13.40
N LYS A 142 -20.51 1.03 -12.87
CA LYS A 142 -19.07 1.20 -12.75
C LYS A 142 -18.58 0.49 -11.50
N LEU A 143 -17.36 -0.02 -11.56
CA LEU A 143 -16.65 -0.46 -10.36
C LEU A 143 -16.33 0.76 -9.48
N LEU A 144 -16.58 0.68 -8.18
CA LEU A 144 -16.39 1.79 -7.25
C LEU A 144 -15.13 1.58 -6.38
N LEU A 145 -14.13 2.44 -6.57
CA LEU A 145 -12.90 2.48 -5.78
C LEU A 145 -13.01 3.52 -4.66
N LEU A 146 -13.12 3.05 -3.42
CA LEU A 146 -13.15 3.89 -2.22
C LEU A 146 -11.74 4.35 -1.83
N VAL A 147 -11.58 5.64 -1.52
CA VAL A 147 -10.32 6.22 -1.05
C VAL A 147 -10.53 7.26 0.05
N ASN A 148 -9.59 7.31 0.99
CA ASN A 148 -9.49 8.43 1.93
C ASN A 148 -8.84 9.63 1.22
N CYS A 149 -9.59 10.73 1.10
CA CYS A 149 -9.16 11.94 0.39
C CYS A 149 -8.37 12.93 1.25
N ASP A 150 -8.17 12.67 2.54
CA ASP A 150 -7.33 13.51 3.41
C ASP A 150 -5.83 13.39 3.06
N ASP A 151 -5.43 12.29 2.41
CA ASP A 151 -4.09 12.06 1.87
C ASP A 151 -4.08 12.33 0.37
N SER A 152 -3.43 13.40 -0.05
CA SER A 152 -3.46 13.86 -1.43
C SER A 152 -2.74 12.92 -2.40
N ALA A 153 -1.66 12.25 -1.98
CA ALA A 153 -0.93 11.30 -2.80
C ALA A 153 -1.78 10.04 -3.02
N ARG A 154 -2.43 9.55 -1.96
CA ARG A 154 -3.35 8.40 -2.04
C ARG A 154 -4.57 8.71 -2.89
N LEU A 155 -5.15 9.91 -2.77
CA LEU A 155 -6.26 10.36 -3.63
C LEU A 155 -5.86 10.37 -5.11
N ARG A 156 -4.71 10.97 -5.44
CA ARG A 156 -4.20 10.98 -6.83
C ARG A 156 -3.92 9.57 -7.35
N THR A 157 -3.37 8.70 -6.50
CA THR A 157 -3.16 7.28 -6.83
C THR A 157 -4.48 6.58 -7.14
N ALA A 158 -5.53 6.77 -6.35
CA ALA A 158 -6.84 6.16 -6.60
C ALA A 158 -7.48 6.65 -7.91
N ARG A 159 -7.39 7.95 -8.19
CA ARG A 159 -7.88 8.51 -9.46
C ARG A 159 -7.11 7.99 -10.67
N TYR A 160 -5.80 7.82 -10.54
CA TYR A 160 -4.97 7.20 -11.57
C TYR A 160 -5.35 5.73 -11.81
N LEU A 161 -5.51 4.96 -10.73
CA LEU A 161 -5.93 3.56 -10.81
C LEU A 161 -7.31 3.42 -11.47
N ALA A 162 -8.28 4.25 -11.09
CA ALA A 162 -9.61 4.24 -11.71
C ALA A 162 -9.55 4.56 -13.20
N LYS A 163 -8.73 5.52 -13.60
CA LYS A 163 -8.48 5.84 -15.01
C LYS A 163 -7.83 4.67 -15.75
N GLN A 164 -6.77 4.09 -15.19
CA GLN A 164 -6.05 2.97 -15.76
C GLN A 164 -6.96 1.74 -15.96
N LEU A 165 -7.78 1.38 -14.96
CA LEU A 165 -8.74 0.30 -15.06
C LEU A 165 -9.78 0.57 -16.16
N THR A 166 -10.27 1.81 -16.28
CA THR A 166 -11.22 2.21 -17.33
C THR A 166 -10.59 2.10 -18.72
N GLU A 167 -9.34 2.55 -18.89
CA GLU A 167 -8.60 2.42 -20.16
C GLU A 167 -8.36 0.97 -20.56
N LEU A 168 -8.26 0.07 -19.58
CA LEU A 168 -8.15 -1.37 -19.78
C LEU A 168 -9.51 -2.09 -19.98
N GLY A 169 -10.62 -1.35 -19.99
CA GLY A 169 -11.95 -1.88 -20.26
C GLY A 169 -12.81 -2.19 -19.04
N LEU A 170 -12.34 -1.86 -17.83
CA LEU A 170 -13.12 -1.97 -16.60
C LEU A 170 -13.54 -0.56 -16.14
N GLU A 171 -14.74 -0.12 -16.57
CA GLU A 171 -15.28 1.19 -16.19
C GLU A 171 -15.28 1.37 -14.68
N THR A 172 -14.48 2.31 -14.18
CA THR A 172 -14.21 2.50 -12.75
C THR A 172 -14.41 3.96 -12.35
N GLY A 173 -15.04 4.18 -11.19
CA GLY A 173 -15.18 5.49 -10.56
C GLY A 173 -14.59 5.51 -9.16
N THR A 174 -14.25 6.71 -8.65
CA THR A 174 -13.78 6.89 -7.28
C THR A 174 -14.91 7.31 -6.33
N LEU A 175 -14.86 6.80 -5.10
CA LEU A 175 -15.63 7.27 -3.94
C LEU A 175 -14.64 7.93 -2.98
N GLU A 176 -14.73 9.24 -2.84
CA GLU A 176 -13.75 10.07 -2.14
C GLU A 176 -14.35 10.58 -0.83
N TYR A 177 -13.87 10.08 0.30
CA TYR A 177 -14.33 10.47 1.63
C TYR A 177 -13.15 10.81 2.54
N GLY A 178 -13.29 11.90 3.32
CA GLY A 178 -12.32 12.28 4.37
C GLY A 178 -12.71 11.77 5.74
N GLY A 179 -11.95 12.20 6.77
CA GLY A 179 -12.17 11.82 8.17
C GLY A 179 -12.95 12.82 9.02
N SER A 180 -13.19 14.07 8.55
CA SER A 180 -13.52 15.17 9.45
C SER A 180 -14.93 15.74 9.38
N THR A 181 -15.70 15.52 8.29
CA THR A 181 -17.04 16.11 8.15
C THR A 181 -18.00 15.23 7.36
N GLY A 182 -19.25 15.09 7.84
CA GLY A 182 -20.28 14.30 7.18
C GLY A 182 -20.04 12.79 7.26
N THR A 183 -20.32 12.06 6.19
CA THR A 183 -20.02 10.63 6.09
C THR A 183 -18.53 10.45 5.90
N THR A 184 -17.87 9.70 6.77
CA THR A 184 -16.41 9.51 6.75
C THR A 184 -16.00 8.28 5.94
N TYR A 185 -14.73 8.26 5.52
CA TYR A 185 -14.13 7.09 4.86
C TYR A 185 -14.35 5.80 5.65
N GLU A 186 -14.13 5.82 6.98
CA GLU A 186 -14.33 4.65 7.82
C GLU A 186 -15.80 4.18 7.89
N GLN A 187 -16.75 5.13 7.88
CA GLN A 187 -18.17 4.77 7.87
C GLN A 187 -18.57 4.06 6.58
N VAL A 188 -18.08 4.54 5.43
CA VAL A 188 -18.32 3.89 4.12
C VAL A 188 -17.63 2.54 4.06
N LEU A 189 -16.42 2.44 4.58
CA LEU A 189 -15.65 1.20 4.65
C LEU A 189 -16.39 0.13 5.47
N ARG A 190 -16.95 0.52 6.64
CA ARG A 190 -17.77 -0.34 7.50
C ARG A 190 -19.10 -0.71 6.86
N ALA A 191 -19.73 0.21 6.15
CA ALA A 191 -21.01 -0.03 5.46
C ALA A 191 -20.86 -0.96 4.25
N GLY A 192 -19.66 -1.15 3.71
CA GLY A 192 -19.40 -2.00 2.55
C GLY A 192 -19.97 -1.45 1.23
N SER A 193 -20.22 -0.14 1.15
CA SER A 193 -20.82 0.50 -0.02
C SER A 193 -19.78 0.88 -1.08
N TYR A 194 -18.93 -0.07 -1.46
CA TYR A 194 -17.86 0.04 -2.45
C TYR A 194 -17.54 -1.35 -3.03
N ASP A 195 -16.79 -1.41 -4.11
CA ASP A 195 -16.34 -2.67 -4.71
C ASP A 195 -14.89 -3.00 -4.36
N ILE A 196 -14.02 -2.01 -4.43
CA ILE A 196 -12.63 -2.09 -3.99
C ILE A 196 -12.27 -0.83 -3.18
N TYR A 197 -11.23 -0.89 -2.35
CA TYR A 197 -10.75 0.28 -1.61
C TYR A 197 -9.23 0.36 -1.63
N LEU A 198 -8.70 1.59 -1.66
CA LEU A 198 -7.28 1.85 -1.50
C LEU A 198 -6.97 2.05 -0.01
N GLY A 199 -6.40 1.01 0.60
CA GLY A 199 -6.04 0.96 2.01
C GLY A 199 -4.56 1.24 2.23
N GLN A 200 -4.24 1.78 3.41
CA GLN A 200 -2.88 2.00 3.87
C GLN A 200 -2.77 1.58 5.33
N THR A 201 -1.73 0.84 5.66
CA THR A 201 -1.44 0.42 7.03
C THR A 201 0.06 0.31 7.25
N LYS A 202 0.49 0.31 8.52
CA LYS A 202 1.87 0.01 8.88
C LYS A 202 1.94 -1.45 9.35
N LEU A 203 2.64 -2.29 8.60
CA LEU A 203 2.90 -3.67 8.99
C LEU A 203 4.04 -3.74 10.02
N SER A 204 4.05 -4.79 10.84
CA SER A 204 5.16 -5.09 11.75
C SER A 204 6.43 -5.46 10.98
N ALA A 205 7.58 -5.49 11.64
CA ALA A 205 8.84 -5.96 11.05
C ALA A 205 8.78 -7.44 10.59
N THR A 206 7.86 -8.19 11.15
CA THR A 206 7.58 -9.58 10.76
C THR A 206 6.52 -9.70 9.67
N TYR A 207 5.99 -8.62 9.13
CA TYR A 207 4.91 -8.61 8.12
C TYR A 207 3.71 -9.48 8.53
N ASP A 208 3.28 -9.37 9.80
CA ASP A 208 2.09 -10.09 10.28
C ASP A 208 0.81 -9.56 9.61
N LEU A 209 0.20 -10.39 8.77
CA LEU A 209 -1.04 -10.09 8.06
C LEU A 209 -2.30 -10.57 8.82
N SER A 210 -2.16 -11.11 10.03
CA SER A 210 -3.28 -11.71 10.77
C SER A 210 -4.45 -10.74 11.00
N GLN A 211 -4.19 -9.42 11.06
CA GLN A 211 -5.23 -8.40 11.22
C GLN A 211 -6.16 -8.29 10.01
N PHE A 212 -5.74 -8.70 8.82
CA PHE A 212 -6.60 -8.78 7.64
C PHE A 212 -7.54 -9.97 7.71
N PHE A 213 -7.07 -11.11 8.22
CA PHE A 213 -7.76 -12.40 8.10
C PHE A 213 -8.57 -12.79 9.35
N LYS A 214 -8.43 -12.09 10.46
CA LYS A 214 -9.30 -12.25 11.62
C LYS A 214 -10.70 -11.71 11.31
N GLY A 215 -11.75 -12.44 11.64
CA GLY A 215 -13.13 -12.01 11.42
C GLY A 215 -13.53 -10.72 12.16
N TYR A 216 -12.76 -10.32 13.15
CA TYR A 216 -12.89 -9.08 13.94
C TYR A 216 -11.59 -8.27 13.94
N GLY A 217 -10.74 -8.48 12.97
CA GLY A 217 -9.50 -7.72 12.78
C GLY A 217 -9.76 -6.30 12.29
N ASN A 218 -8.87 -5.37 12.64
CA ASN A 218 -9.00 -3.96 12.26
C ASN A 218 -8.88 -3.70 10.76
N LEU A 219 -8.37 -4.68 9.99
CA LEU A 219 -8.14 -4.59 8.55
C LEU A 219 -8.99 -5.58 7.74
N GLY A 220 -9.90 -6.32 8.39
CA GLY A 220 -10.72 -7.37 7.77
C GLY A 220 -11.97 -6.86 7.02
N TRP A 221 -11.85 -5.76 6.29
CA TRP A 221 -12.97 -5.13 5.58
C TRP A 221 -13.39 -5.93 4.34
N GLY A 222 -14.68 -5.85 3.98
CA GLY A 222 -15.19 -6.39 2.72
C GLY A 222 -15.12 -7.92 2.59
N GLY A 223 -15.04 -8.66 3.72
CA GLY A 223 -15.00 -10.12 3.67
C GLY A 223 -13.62 -10.71 3.34
N ILE A 224 -12.55 -9.98 3.63
CA ILE A 224 -11.16 -10.48 3.50
C ILE A 224 -10.87 -11.57 4.53
N ALA A 225 -11.61 -11.63 5.64
CA ALA A 225 -11.42 -12.62 6.69
C ALA A 225 -11.38 -14.07 6.15
N ASP A 226 -10.35 -14.82 6.54
CA ASP A 226 -10.10 -16.18 6.07
C ASP A 226 -9.29 -16.98 7.10
N ASN A 227 -9.86 -18.08 7.61
CA ASN A 227 -9.21 -18.90 8.62
C ASN A 227 -7.97 -19.65 8.10
N THR A 228 -7.94 -20.01 6.83
CA THR A 228 -6.79 -20.68 6.22
C THR A 228 -5.61 -19.73 6.16
N LEU A 229 -5.82 -18.52 5.62
CA LEU A 229 -4.80 -17.47 5.57
C LEU A 229 -4.37 -17.02 6.98
N LEU A 230 -5.30 -16.95 7.94
CA LEU A 230 -4.98 -16.67 9.35
C LEU A 230 -4.04 -17.73 9.97
N ASN A 231 -4.27 -19.01 9.68
CA ASN A 231 -3.39 -20.07 10.16
C ASN A 231 -2.02 -20.02 9.46
N MET A 232 -1.98 -19.75 8.16
CA MET A 232 -0.71 -19.56 7.44
C MET A 232 0.10 -18.36 7.97
N CYS A 233 -0.55 -17.28 8.41
CA CYS A 233 0.14 -16.18 9.11
C CYS A 233 0.83 -16.67 10.39
N LYS A 234 0.14 -17.45 11.21
CA LYS A 234 0.72 -18.02 12.44
C LYS A 234 1.90 -18.96 12.16
N GLU A 235 1.78 -19.79 11.12
CA GLU A 235 2.83 -20.69 10.68
C GLU A 235 4.06 -19.92 10.13
N ALA A 236 3.84 -18.84 9.40
CA ALA A 236 4.92 -17.99 8.91
C ALA A 236 5.64 -17.25 10.03
N LEU A 237 4.91 -16.75 11.03
CA LEU A 237 5.49 -16.14 12.24
C LEU A 237 6.29 -17.15 13.08
N ALA A 238 5.87 -18.41 13.13
CA ALA A 238 6.58 -19.47 13.85
C ALA A 238 7.81 -19.99 13.08
N ASN A 239 7.76 -19.98 11.74
CA ASN A 239 8.84 -20.44 10.87
C ASN A 239 8.88 -19.59 9.60
N SER A 240 9.93 -18.79 9.46
CA SER A 240 10.11 -17.86 8.35
C SER A 240 10.13 -18.53 6.96
N GLY A 241 10.45 -19.81 6.86
CA GLY A 241 10.38 -20.58 5.61
C GLY A 241 8.97 -20.66 5.01
N ASN A 242 7.92 -20.41 5.81
CA ASN A 242 6.52 -20.45 5.37
C ASN A 242 6.04 -19.15 4.69
N TYR A 243 6.83 -18.05 4.72
CA TYR A 243 6.43 -16.79 4.08
C TYR A 243 6.23 -16.92 2.57
N TYR A 244 7.01 -17.74 1.89
CA TYR A 244 6.82 -17.99 0.46
C TYR A 244 5.40 -18.48 0.15
N ASN A 245 4.92 -19.47 0.91
CA ASN A 245 3.60 -20.05 0.73
C ASN A 245 2.48 -19.05 1.12
N LEU A 246 2.67 -18.30 2.21
CA LEU A 246 1.75 -17.26 2.64
C LEU A 246 1.62 -16.18 1.55
N ASN A 247 2.74 -15.62 1.09
CA ASN A 247 2.78 -14.58 0.07
C ASN A 247 2.12 -15.06 -1.22
N LYS A 248 2.42 -16.29 -1.65
CA LYS A 248 1.80 -16.90 -2.82
C LYS A 248 0.29 -17.02 -2.67
N MET A 249 -0.19 -17.51 -1.53
CA MET A 249 -1.62 -17.72 -1.31
C MET A 249 -2.38 -16.37 -1.27
N VAL A 250 -1.81 -15.34 -0.63
CA VAL A 250 -2.41 -14.00 -0.60
C VAL A 250 -2.49 -13.39 -2.00
N ALA A 251 -1.42 -13.53 -2.80
CA ALA A 251 -1.38 -13.03 -4.17
C ALA A 251 -2.35 -13.79 -5.10
N ASP A 252 -2.43 -15.12 -4.97
CA ASP A 252 -3.35 -15.96 -5.74
C ASP A 252 -4.82 -15.73 -5.35
N ASP A 253 -5.11 -15.43 -4.09
CA ASP A 253 -6.46 -15.12 -3.63
C ASP A 253 -6.95 -13.77 -4.19
N GLY A 254 -6.08 -12.76 -4.27
CA GLY A 254 -6.37 -11.45 -4.85
C GLY A 254 -7.38 -10.59 -4.09
N LYS A 255 -7.72 -10.90 -2.82
CA LYS A 255 -8.51 -10.03 -1.96
C LYS A 255 -7.70 -8.85 -1.42
N ILE A 256 -6.38 -9.02 -1.31
CA ILE A 256 -5.41 -7.98 -1.00
C ILE A 256 -4.44 -7.90 -2.17
N VAL A 257 -4.41 -6.76 -2.84
CA VAL A 257 -3.51 -6.52 -3.98
C VAL A 257 -2.49 -5.48 -3.56
N PRO A 258 -1.24 -5.87 -3.32
CA PRO A 258 -0.17 -4.95 -2.95
C PRO A 258 0.10 -3.91 -4.04
N VAL A 259 0.42 -2.68 -3.65
CA VAL A 259 0.80 -1.58 -4.55
C VAL A 259 2.25 -1.17 -4.30
N LEU A 260 2.57 -0.74 -3.08
CA LEU A 260 3.92 -0.30 -2.72
C LEU A 260 4.18 -0.40 -1.22
N PHE A 261 5.46 -0.34 -0.87
CA PHE A 261 5.95 -0.09 0.48
C PHE A 261 6.67 1.25 0.55
N GLY A 262 6.40 2.03 1.59
CA GLY A 262 7.10 3.25 1.89
C GLY A 262 8.39 3.00 2.69
N TYR A 263 9.31 3.97 2.61
CA TYR A 263 10.48 4.03 3.46
C TYR A 263 10.63 5.42 4.10
N TYR A 264 11.45 5.52 5.15
CA TYR A 264 11.94 6.78 5.66
C TYR A 264 13.31 7.07 5.08
N GLU A 265 13.62 8.32 4.90
CA GLU A 265 14.96 8.80 4.61
C GLU A 265 15.60 9.30 5.90
N VAL A 266 16.78 8.78 6.20
CA VAL A 266 17.61 9.24 7.32
C VAL A 266 18.78 10.01 6.71
N TYR A 267 18.86 11.27 7.06
CA TYR A 267 19.90 12.19 6.61
C TYR A 267 20.89 12.41 7.77
N ALA A 268 22.17 12.34 7.51
CA ALA A 268 23.19 12.74 8.44
C ALA A 268 24.17 13.72 7.78
N GLU A 269 24.70 14.66 8.56
CA GLU A 269 25.78 15.53 8.12
C GLU A 269 27.01 14.68 7.75
N ARG A 270 27.59 14.92 6.58
CA ARG A 270 28.66 14.09 6.04
C ARG A 270 29.88 14.02 6.95
N GLY A 271 30.28 12.80 7.33
CA GLY A 271 31.44 12.51 8.16
C GLY A 271 31.24 12.78 9.64
N GLN A 272 30.07 13.18 10.11
CA GLN A 272 29.79 13.41 11.52
C GLN A 272 29.40 12.12 12.25
N LEU A 273 28.62 11.27 11.62
CA LEU A 273 28.16 10.00 12.20
C LEU A 273 28.82 8.85 11.47
N LEU A 274 29.86 8.29 12.08
CA LEU A 274 30.58 7.13 11.55
C LEU A 274 29.83 5.84 11.91
N ASP A 275 29.85 4.87 10.99
CA ASP A 275 29.29 3.52 11.18
C ASP A 275 27.77 3.48 11.48
N LEU A 276 27.01 4.55 11.14
CA LEU A 276 25.57 4.57 11.29
C LEU A 276 24.90 3.55 10.35
N THR A 277 24.11 2.64 10.91
CA THR A 277 23.32 1.65 10.17
C THR A 277 21.86 1.73 10.63
N PRO A 278 21.14 2.80 10.23
CA PRO A 278 19.80 3.03 10.72
C PRO A 278 18.85 1.90 10.31
N SER A 279 18.04 1.46 11.25
CA SER A 279 17.03 0.43 11.02
C SER A 279 15.63 0.97 11.30
N ARG A 280 14.63 0.23 10.86
CA ARG A 280 13.21 0.57 11.04
C ARG A 280 12.83 0.89 12.48
N ASP A 281 13.40 0.16 13.44
CA ASP A 281 13.05 0.26 14.85
C ASP A 281 14.07 1.10 15.64
N ASN A 282 15.22 1.40 15.06
CA ASN A 282 16.26 2.21 15.67
C ASN A 282 17.12 2.92 14.62
N VAL A 283 16.85 4.19 14.41
CA VAL A 283 17.61 5.03 13.47
C VAL A 283 19.03 5.37 13.94
N PHE A 284 19.31 5.16 15.22
CA PHE A 284 20.63 5.38 15.83
C PHE A 284 21.44 4.09 15.99
N PHE A 285 21.11 3.05 15.26
CA PHE A 285 21.85 1.78 15.31
C PHE A 285 23.20 1.91 14.58
N TYR A 286 24.30 1.49 15.23
CA TYR A 286 25.67 1.42 14.71
C TYR A 286 26.40 0.23 15.30
#